data_1137d9cccce7d93cfb1fb6dc38e1dd0e
#
_entry.id   1137d9cccce7d93cfb1fb6dc38e1dd0e
#
_cell.length_a   1.000
_cell.length_b   1.000
_cell.length_c   1.000
_cell.angle_alpha   90.00
_cell.angle_beta   90.00
_cell.angle_gamma   90.00
#
_symmetry.space_group_name_H-M   'P 1'
#
loop_
_entity.id
_entity.type
_entity.pdbx_description
1 polymer ?
#
loop_
_entity_poly.entity_id
_entity_poly.type
_entity_poly.pdbx_seq_one_letter_code
_entity_poly.pdbx_strand_id
1 'polypeptide(L)'
;MTKRLAILLMMLPALSAAAQGFRLTPYKSPSALYFNVDRLYSYNRYEKSRLELGLQWVTPSETAEHPRMFIGQWTVKGYVGYGFGDKALKYGGGVQLRLPGSNDLRFYLKGYNDLEAAASRKLEDYRLFTPDYNTTFLASRYVSVKGGRFDVSIAPSRKWSMAAGVFFNREDYRFDHLGNLIYPASKTTVLAPAMRHMGLSARVDWSAGLTLLLAAGRMTPLASGNDTRNYFRALAQYNAEPGEYGLHVFAQAGYTTSGTPYSQMFDLSGTARSLYFFRNTFITVRPYTFTANMFAHLCLNYTAPMPLWETRWSQPQPFLQVNAMWGWLHGQDENGLVALTDPAFGQGNTMLLQSPYMGLMELATGFDGLLRWGLIDFGAGVAYQLCPTKAPYLNENPTDNFALALVATFILDKTPPRVPVTPTQPYLIIQNN
;
A
#
# COMPACT_ATOMS: atom_id res chain seq x y z
N MET A 1 27.06 -19.12 2.41
CA MET A 1 27.10 -17.65 2.27
C MET A 1 25.75 -17.04 1.93
N THR A 2 24.88 -17.70 1.18
CA THR A 2 23.60 -17.19 0.68
C THR A 2 22.49 -16.96 1.73
N LYS A 3 22.38 -17.81 2.78
CA LYS A 3 21.31 -17.68 3.79
C LYS A 3 21.49 -16.46 4.73
N ARG A 4 22.74 -16.14 5.12
CA ARG A 4 23.03 -14.96 5.97
C ARG A 4 22.84 -13.65 5.21
N LEU A 5 23.17 -13.63 3.93
CA LEU A 5 22.93 -12.49 3.05
C LEU A 5 21.44 -12.24 2.83
N ALA A 6 20.63 -13.28 2.68
CA ALA A 6 19.18 -13.16 2.54
C ALA A 6 18.52 -12.58 3.81
N ILE A 7 18.96 -13.01 5.00
CA ILE A 7 18.46 -12.46 6.27
C ILE A 7 18.89 -10.99 6.43
N LEU A 8 20.12 -10.65 6.08
CA LEU A 8 20.60 -9.28 6.11
C LEU A 8 19.83 -8.39 5.13
N LEU A 9 19.53 -8.88 3.92
CA LEU A 9 18.74 -8.20 2.91
C LEU A 9 17.28 -8.05 3.32
N MET A 10 16.71 -8.99 4.09
CA MET A 10 15.35 -8.86 4.65
C MET A 10 15.29 -7.88 5.83
N MET A 11 16.41 -7.62 6.52
CA MET A 11 16.48 -6.63 7.59
C MET A 11 16.63 -5.18 7.07
N LEU A 12 17.19 -4.98 5.88
CA LEU A 12 17.36 -3.65 5.29
C LEU A 12 16.07 -2.83 5.18
N PRO A 13 14.90 -3.39 4.77
CA PRO A 13 13.65 -2.63 4.75
C PRO A 13 13.17 -2.18 6.12
N ALA A 14 13.42 -2.98 7.16
CA ALA A 14 13.06 -2.63 8.53
C ALA A 14 13.96 -1.54 9.12
N LEU A 15 15.24 -1.58 8.77
CA LEU A 15 16.19 -0.51 9.10
C LEU A 15 15.84 0.78 8.37
N SER A 16 15.36 0.69 7.13
CA SER A 16 14.95 1.86 6.35
C SER A 16 13.64 2.47 6.86
N ALA A 17 12.71 1.68 7.41
CA ALA A 17 11.46 2.18 7.97
C ALA A 17 11.68 3.02 9.27
N ALA A 18 12.75 2.75 10.00
CA ALA A 18 13.11 3.46 11.23
C ALA A 18 14.07 4.65 11.02
N ALA A 19 14.72 4.71 9.87
CA ALA A 19 15.72 5.72 9.60
C ALA A 19 15.07 6.95 8.97
N GLN A 20 14.85 7.99 9.77
CA GLN A 20 14.79 9.35 9.22
C GLN A 20 16.07 9.58 8.41
N GLY A 21 15.93 10.18 7.20
CA GLY A 21 17.08 10.42 6.33
C GLY A 21 18.25 11.08 7.05
N PHE A 22 19.46 10.70 6.70
CA PHE A 22 20.66 11.30 7.27
C PHE A 22 20.75 12.76 6.85
N ARG A 23 20.82 13.66 7.83
CA ARG A 23 21.03 15.07 7.57
C ARG A 23 22.46 15.30 7.10
N LEU A 24 22.62 15.85 5.90
CA LEU A 24 23.91 16.14 5.27
C LEU A 24 24.42 17.55 5.60
N THR A 25 23.51 18.49 5.91
CA THR A 25 23.89 19.86 6.27
C THR A 25 24.19 20.01 7.76
N PRO A 26 25.07 20.94 8.14
CA PRO A 26 25.33 21.26 9.53
C PRO A 26 24.02 21.60 10.27
N TYR A 27 23.96 21.24 11.56
CA TYR A 27 22.73 21.43 12.36
C TYR A 27 22.29 22.89 12.45
N LYS A 28 23.22 23.85 12.38
CA LYS A 28 22.97 25.30 12.42
C LYS A 28 22.56 25.89 11.06
N SER A 29 22.57 25.09 9.98
CA SER A 29 22.13 25.58 8.67
C SER A 29 20.63 25.89 8.67
N PRO A 30 20.19 27.03 8.14
CA PRO A 30 18.78 27.39 8.06
C PRO A 30 17.99 26.42 7.16
N SER A 31 18.61 25.83 6.15
CA SER A 31 18.01 24.80 5.32
C SER A 31 18.63 23.43 5.63
N ALA A 32 17.84 22.38 5.47
CA ALA A 32 18.29 21.03 5.73
C ALA A 32 18.28 20.18 4.44
N LEU A 33 19.41 19.53 4.17
CA LEU A 33 19.52 18.51 3.15
C LEU A 33 19.59 17.14 3.81
N TYR A 34 18.72 16.23 3.43
CA TYR A 34 18.66 14.86 3.93
C TYR A 34 18.95 13.88 2.81
N PHE A 35 19.70 12.84 3.15
CA PHE A 35 19.79 11.63 2.34
C PHE A 35 18.72 10.66 2.84
N ASN A 36 17.76 10.30 1.99
CA ASN A 36 16.68 9.39 2.35
C ASN A 36 17.11 7.95 2.13
N VAL A 37 16.98 7.16 3.16
CA VAL A 37 17.23 5.71 3.13
C VAL A 37 15.95 4.90 3.15
N ASP A 38 14.80 5.54 3.16
CA ASP A 38 13.48 4.93 3.32
C ASP A 38 13.22 3.79 2.34
N ARG A 39 13.81 3.87 1.15
CA ARG A 39 13.68 2.88 0.09
C ARG A 39 15.02 2.35 -0.40
N LEU A 40 16.06 2.41 0.43
CA LEU A 40 17.39 1.98 0.02
C LEU A 40 17.39 0.58 -0.61
N TYR A 41 16.56 -0.30 -0.07
CA TYR A 41 16.34 -1.63 -0.61
C TYR A 41 14.86 -2.00 -0.53
N SER A 42 14.33 -2.51 -1.64
CA SER A 42 13.01 -3.15 -1.68
C SER A 42 13.05 -4.41 -2.55
N TYR A 43 12.08 -5.29 -2.35
CA TYR A 43 11.91 -6.49 -3.14
C TYR A 43 10.46 -6.61 -3.57
N ASN A 44 10.26 -6.94 -4.83
CA ASN A 44 8.97 -7.39 -5.34
C ASN A 44 9.17 -8.47 -6.42
N ARG A 45 8.10 -9.16 -6.79
CA ARG A 45 8.21 -10.30 -7.71
C ARG A 45 8.67 -9.92 -9.12
N TYR A 46 8.37 -8.71 -9.55
CA TYR A 46 8.69 -8.22 -10.90
C TYR A 46 10.10 -7.65 -10.98
N GLU A 47 10.44 -6.70 -10.13
CA GLU A 47 11.77 -6.06 -10.11
C GLU A 47 12.83 -6.93 -9.46
N LYS A 48 12.42 -7.98 -8.69
CA LYS A 48 13.27 -8.73 -7.77
C LYS A 48 13.83 -7.79 -6.70
N SER A 49 15.13 -7.58 -6.66
CA SER A 49 15.76 -6.58 -5.80
C SER A 49 15.74 -5.21 -6.48
N ARG A 50 15.47 -4.17 -5.71
CA ARG A 50 15.58 -2.77 -6.12
C ARG A 50 16.44 -2.03 -5.10
N LEU A 51 17.41 -1.27 -5.59
CA LEU A 51 18.16 -0.29 -4.82
C LEU A 51 17.71 1.11 -5.21
N GLU A 52 17.48 1.97 -4.22
CA GLU A 52 17.00 3.33 -4.43
C GLU A 52 17.78 4.32 -3.56
N LEU A 53 18.13 5.46 -4.13
CA LEU A 53 18.76 6.58 -3.45
C LEU A 53 17.85 7.80 -3.55
N GLY A 54 17.61 8.47 -2.44
CA GLY A 54 16.76 9.65 -2.37
C GLY A 54 17.45 10.82 -1.67
N LEU A 55 17.14 12.03 -2.14
CA LEU A 55 17.55 13.28 -1.52
C LEU A 55 16.32 14.13 -1.22
N GLN A 56 16.36 14.83 -0.11
CA GLN A 56 15.33 15.77 0.29
C GLN A 56 15.97 17.06 0.82
N TRP A 57 15.56 18.18 0.25
CA TRP A 57 15.94 19.51 0.72
C TRP A 57 14.71 20.21 1.32
N VAL A 58 14.88 20.80 2.49
CA VAL A 58 13.81 21.48 3.23
C VAL A 58 14.30 22.88 3.63
N THR A 59 13.54 23.91 3.27
CA THR A 59 13.80 25.27 3.80
C THR A 59 13.25 25.40 5.22
N PRO A 60 13.79 26.33 6.01
CA PRO A 60 13.24 26.59 7.34
C PRO A 60 11.76 27.01 7.26
N SER A 61 10.98 26.61 8.25
CA SER A 61 9.72 27.27 8.54
C SER A 61 10.00 28.66 9.12
N GLU A 62 9.10 29.61 8.91
CA GLU A 62 9.19 30.93 9.53
C GLU A 62 9.31 30.79 11.05
N THR A 63 10.43 31.23 11.60
CA THR A 63 10.65 31.41 13.03
C THR A 63 11.03 32.86 13.27
N ALA A 64 10.87 33.34 14.49
CA ALA A 64 11.28 34.69 14.86
C ALA A 64 12.77 34.96 14.58
N GLU A 65 13.60 33.94 14.55
CA GLU A 65 15.05 34.01 14.28
C GLU A 65 15.40 34.04 12.78
N HIS A 66 14.48 33.66 11.92
CA HIS A 66 14.67 33.62 10.45
C HIS A 66 13.51 34.33 9.75
N PRO A 67 13.57 35.67 9.61
CA PRO A 67 12.56 36.43 8.88
C PRO A 67 12.56 36.00 7.41
N ARG A 68 11.39 36.02 6.84
CA ARG A 68 10.96 35.57 5.51
C ARG A 68 12.03 35.65 4.41
N MET A 69 12.76 34.58 4.23
CA MET A 69 13.61 34.40 3.06
C MET A 69 12.82 33.83 1.86
N PHE A 70 11.71 33.10 2.16
CA PHE A 70 10.84 32.47 1.16
C PHE A 70 9.37 32.62 1.56
N ILE A 71 8.50 32.64 0.57
CA ILE A 71 7.04 32.57 0.78
C ILE A 71 6.72 31.13 1.20
N GLY A 72 6.62 30.86 2.51
CA GLY A 72 6.32 29.56 3.07
C GLY A 72 7.53 28.61 3.12
N GLN A 73 7.27 27.38 3.55
CA GLN A 73 8.26 26.31 3.63
C GLN A 73 8.28 25.48 2.35
N TRP A 74 9.44 25.37 1.74
CA TRP A 74 9.65 24.54 0.56
C TRP A 74 10.29 23.22 0.93
N THR A 75 9.80 22.14 0.32
CA THR A 75 10.43 20.83 0.36
C THR A 75 10.59 20.33 -1.07
N VAL A 76 11.82 20.03 -1.46
CA VAL A 76 12.13 19.40 -2.74
C VAL A 76 12.63 18.00 -2.44
N LYS A 77 12.03 16.98 -3.05
CA LYS A 77 12.43 15.59 -2.87
C LYS A 77 12.60 14.92 -4.23
N GLY A 78 13.61 14.06 -4.36
CA GLY A 78 13.83 13.27 -5.56
C GLY A 78 14.47 11.94 -5.20
N TYR A 79 14.26 10.95 -6.06
CA TYR A 79 14.88 9.64 -5.94
C TYR A 79 15.22 9.05 -7.30
N VAL A 80 16.17 8.12 -7.28
CA VAL A 80 16.51 7.25 -8.39
C VAL A 80 16.72 5.84 -7.88
N GLY A 81 16.13 4.85 -8.53
CA GLY A 81 16.25 3.44 -8.19
C GLY A 81 16.48 2.57 -9.41
N TYR A 82 17.06 1.41 -9.20
CA TYR A 82 17.28 0.41 -10.23
C TYR A 82 16.71 -0.94 -9.82
N GLY A 83 15.79 -1.47 -10.64
CA GLY A 83 15.24 -2.82 -10.49
C GLY A 83 16.12 -3.84 -11.21
N PHE A 84 16.62 -4.84 -10.47
CA PHE A 84 17.53 -5.85 -11.05
C PHE A 84 16.81 -6.91 -11.88
N GLY A 85 15.53 -7.16 -11.57
CA GLY A 85 14.73 -8.13 -12.32
C GLY A 85 14.26 -7.60 -13.67
N ASP A 86 13.75 -6.39 -13.71
CA ASP A 86 13.26 -5.75 -14.93
C ASP A 86 14.32 -4.89 -15.64
N LYS A 87 15.49 -4.74 -15.02
CA LYS A 87 16.66 -3.97 -15.55
C LYS A 87 16.29 -2.54 -15.95
N ALA A 88 15.40 -1.90 -15.17
CA ALA A 88 14.87 -0.59 -15.50
C ALA A 88 15.15 0.43 -14.39
N LEU A 89 15.40 1.66 -14.81
CA LEU A 89 15.53 2.81 -13.93
C LEU A 89 14.13 3.30 -13.53
N LYS A 90 13.96 3.52 -12.24
CA LYS A 90 12.83 4.20 -11.62
C LYS A 90 13.32 5.53 -11.08
N TYR A 91 12.54 6.57 -11.22
CA TYR A 91 12.91 7.89 -10.72
C TYR A 91 11.67 8.73 -10.47
N GLY A 92 11.80 9.66 -9.56
CA GLY A 92 10.77 10.64 -9.30
C GLY A 92 11.34 11.87 -8.64
N GLY A 93 10.62 12.96 -8.77
CA GLY A 93 10.97 14.20 -8.12
C GLY A 93 9.72 15.04 -7.90
N GLY A 94 9.77 15.92 -6.91
CA GLY A 94 8.65 16.79 -6.63
C GLY A 94 9.01 17.93 -5.68
N VAL A 95 8.09 18.87 -5.66
CA VAL A 95 8.18 20.08 -4.86
C VAL A 95 6.91 20.22 -4.05
N GLN A 96 7.07 20.51 -2.78
CA GLN A 96 5.99 20.90 -1.88
C GLN A 96 6.21 22.35 -1.43
N LEU A 97 5.16 23.13 -1.48
CA LEU A 97 5.08 24.43 -0.85
C LEU A 97 4.04 24.36 0.28
N ARG A 98 4.45 24.63 1.51
CA ARG A 98 3.58 24.78 2.67
C ARG A 98 3.46 26.27 3.00
N LEU A 99 2.26 26.82 2.91
CA LEU A 99 2.02 28.21 3.26
C LEU A 99 1.83 28.37 4.77
N PRO A 100 2.37 29.45 5.36
CA PRO A 100 2.11 29.76 6.75
C PRO A 100 0.64 30.12 6.96
N GLY A 101 0.07 29.68 8.06
CA GLY A 101 -1.32 29.98 8.41
C GLY A 101 -1.97 28.88 9.25
N SER A 102 -3.19 29.13 9.70
CA SER A 102 -3.93 28.23 10.60
C SER A 102 -4.41 26.93 9.93
N ASN A 103 -4.51 26.92 8.60
CA ASN A 103 -5.14 25.82 7.85
C ASN A 103 -4.16 24.87 7.20
N ASP A 104 -2.86 25.02 7.44
CA ASP A 104 -1.81 24.14 6.89
C ASP A 104 -1.97 23.84 5.38
N LEU A 105 -2.15 24.92 4.59
CA LEU A 105 -2.33 24.79 3.14
C LEU A 105 -1.03 24.38 2.46
N ARG A 106 -1.09 23.32 1.66
CA ARG A 106 0.07 22.75 0.94
C ARG A 106 -0.26 22.51 -0.51
N PHE A 107 0.73 22.78 -1.34
CA PHE A 107 0.73 22.47 -2.77
C PHE A 107 1.83 21.46 -3.06
N TYR A 108 1.51 20.47 -3.87
CA TYR A 108 2.45 19.44 -4.29
C TYR A 108 2.49 19.37 -5.81
N LEU A 109 3.67 19.39 -6.38
CA LEU A 109 3.89 19.04 -7.78
C LEU A 109 4.91 17.91 -7.82
N LYS A 110 4.56 16.80 -8.44
CA LYS A 110 5.45 15.63 -8.55
C LYS A 110 5.39 15.00 -9.93
N GLY A 111 6.55 14.52 -10.38
CA GLY A 111 6.70 13.71 -11.57
C GLY A 111 7.40 12.41 -11.23
N TYR A 112 7.05 11.32 -11.90
CA TYR A 112 7.56 9.99 -11.57
C TYR A 112 7.57 9.05 -12.77
N ASN A 113 8.45 8.07 -12.70
CA ASN A 113 8.47 6.86 -13.49
C ASN A 113 8.75 5.70 -12.54
N ASP A 114 7.69 5.02 -12.11
CA ASP A 114 7.77 3.99 -11.08
C ASP A 114 6.84 2.81 -11.36
N LEU A 115 6.87 1.83 -10.49
CA LEU A 115 6.05 0.63 -10.53
C LEU A 115 5.02 0.66 -9.39
N GLU A 116 3.76 0.47 -9.73
CA GLU A 116 2.65 0.40 -8.76
C GLU A 116 1.94 -0.94 -8.85
N ALA A 117 1.32 -1.38 -7.74
CA ALA A 117 0.48 -2.56 -7.75
C ALA A 117 -0.84 -2.26 -8.50
N ALA A 118 -1.20 -3.10 -9.48
CA ALA A 118 -2.47 -2.98 -10.18
C ALA A 118 -3.64 -3.34 -9.25
N ALA A 119 -4.81 -2.78 -9.50
CA ALA A 119 -6.05 -3.04 -8.74
C ALA A 119 -5.88 -2.85 -7.21
N SER A 120 -5.10 -1.86 -6.82
CA SER A 120 -4.77 -1.62 -5.41
C SER A 120 -5.95 -1.05 -4.63
N ARG A 121 -6.15 -1.52 -3.40
CA ARG A 121 -7.07 -0.93 -2.41
C ARG A 121 -6.44 0.25 -1.65
N LYS A 122 -5.28 0.67 -2.04
CA LYS A 122 -4.55 1.75 -1.39
C LYS A 122 -5.27 3.07 -1.55
N LEU A 123 -5.32 3.83 -0.47
CA LEU A 123 -5.70 5.23 -0.49
C LEU A 123 -4.58 6.03 -1.14
N GLU A 124 -4.93 6.96 -2.01
CA GLU A 124 -3.94 7.82 -2.63
C GLU A 124 -3.23 8.68 -1.59
N ASP A 125 -1.94 8.86 -1.78
CA ASP A 125 -1.13 9.69 -0.92
C ASP A 125 -0.88 11.05 -1.57
N TYR A 126 -1.33 12.09 -0.90
CA TYR A 126 -1.19 13.49 -1.32
C TYR A 126 0.07 14.15 -0.75
N ARG A 127 1.05 13.36 -0.32
CA ARG A 127 2.37 13.84 0.05
C ARG A 127 3.34 13.68 -1.12
N LEU A 128 4.51 14.26 -1.04
CA LEU A 128 5.52 14.11 -2.07
C LEU A 128 5.92 12.65 -2.11
N PHE A 129 6.42 11.83 -1.89
CA PHE A 129 6.67 10.42 -2.04
C PHE A 129 6.61 9.72 -0.68
N THR A 130 5.67 8.83 -0.54
CA THR A 130 5.56 7.99 0.65
C THR A 130 6.05 6.59 0.33
N PRO A 131 6.83 5.98 1.20
CA PRO A 131 7.21 4.59 1.04
C PRO A 131 5.96 3.70 1.07
N ASP A 132 5.84 2.82 0.09
CA ASP A 132 4.79 1.79 0.08
C ASP A 132 5.43 0.42 0.27
N TYR A 133 5.63 0.03 1.52
CA TYR A 133 6.30 -1.22 1.84
C TYR A 133 5.39 -2.43 1.75
N ASN A 134 4.08 -2.27 1.89
CA ASN A 134 3.18 -3.38 2.15
C ASN A 134 2.47 -3.91 0.90
N THR A 135 2.18 -3.07 -0.08
CA THR A 135 1.38 -3.50 -1.23
C THR A 135 2.22 -4.01 -2.39
N THR A 136 3.39 -3.44 -2.63
CA THR A 136 4.24 -3.85 -3.76
C THR A 136 4.94 -5.19 -3.53
N PHE A 137 5.30 -5.53 -2.29
CA PHE A 137 5.96 -6.79 -1.98
C PHE A 137 5.07 -8.02 -2.26
N LEU A 138 3.80 -7.92 -1.94
CA LEU A 138 2.82 -9.01 -2.10
C LEU A 138 2.19 -9.05 -3.48
N ALA A 139 2.25 -7.94 -4.22
CA ALA A 139 1.66 -7.87 -5.54
C ALA A 139 2.30 -8.86 -6.51
N SER A 140 1.48 -9.42 -7.39
CA SER A 140 1.93 -10.21 -8.53
C SER A 140 1.61 -9.53 -9.86
N ARG A 141 0.83 -8.48 -9.83
CA ARG A 141 0.40 -7.70 -10.99
C ARG A 141 0.75 -6.23 -10.78
N TYR A 142 1.46 -5.67 -11.73
CA TYR A 142 2.00 -4.33 -11.63
C TYR A 142 1.61 -3.48 -12.82
N VAL A 143 1.60 -2.18 -12.58
CA VAL A 143 1.49 -1.15 -13.60
C VAL A 143 2.74 -0.29 -13.52
N SER A 144 3.46 -0.17 -14.62
CA SER A 144 4.51 0.84 -14.77
C SER A 144 3.83 2.16 -15.05
N VAL A 145 4.03 3.14 -14.19
CA VAL A 145 3.37 4.45 -14.26
C VAL A 145 4.42 5.52 -14.49
N LYS A 146 4.24 6.28 -15.57
CA LYS A 146 5.08 7.45 -15.88
C LYS A 146 4.22 8.66 -16.08
N GLY A 147 4.41 9.68 -15.27
CA GLY A 147 3.54 10.86 -15.34
C GLY A 147 3.84 11.92 -14.31
N GLY A 148 2.83 12.71 -14.05
CA GLY A 148 2.87 13.78 -13.08
C GLY A 148 1.53 14.01 -12.40
N ARG A 149 1.61 14.67 -11.26
CA ARG A 149 0.46 14.96 -10.42
C ARG A 149 0.63 16.31 -9.73
N PHE A 150 -0.44 17.07 -9.68
CA PHE A 150 -0.55 18.28 -8.87
C PHE A 150 -1.63 18.08 -7.82
N ASP A 151 -1.29 18.29 -6.56
CA ASP A 151 -2.20 18.12 -5.43
C ASP A 151 -2.22 19.37 -4.56
N VAL A 152 -3.36 19.62 -3.95
CA VAL A 152 -3.56 20.66 -2.92
C VAL A 152 -4.12 19.98 -1.69
N SER A 153 -3.58 20.27 -0.53
CA SER A 153 -4.12 19.79 0.74
C SER A 153 -4.28 20.91 1.75
N ILE A 154 -5.28 20.76 2.60
CA ILE A 154 -5.63 21.70 3.66
C ILE A 154 -6.03 20.92 4.91
N ALA A 155 -5.62 21.40 6.08
CA ALA A 155 -6.05 20.88 7.37
C ALA A 155 -6.74 22.00 8.17
N PRO A 156 -8.06 22.25 7.94
CA PRO A 156 -8.78 23.33 8.57
C PRO A 156 -8.90 23.18 10.09
N SER A 157 -8.67 21.99 10.59
CA SER A 157 -8.60 21.71 12.03
C SER A 157 -7.72 20.51 12.31
N ARG A 158 -7.38 20.26 13.58
CA ARG A 158 -6.66 19.04 14.00
C ARG A 158 -7.45 17.73 13.75
N LYS A 159 -8.76 17.83 13.54
CA LYS A 159 -9.64 16.65 13.35
C LYS A 159 -9.82 16.29 11.88
N TRP A 160 -9.60 17.23 10.97
CA TRP A 160 -9.89 17.05 9.56
C TRP A 160 -8.72 17.48 8.70
N SER A 161 -8.40 16.66 7.71
CA SER A 161 -7.58 17.07 6.58
C SER A 161 -8.27 16.71 5.27
N MET A 162 -8.09 17.53 4.27
CA MET A 162 -8.67 17.34 2.95
C MET A 162 -7.57 17.53 1.91
N ALA A 163 -7.64 16.77 0.83
CA ALA A 163 -6.74 16.93 -0.29
C ALA A 163 -7.50 16.70 -1.59
N ALA A 164 -7.08 17.39 -2.64
CA ALA A 164 -7.57 17.15 -4.00
C ALA A 164 -6.40 17.28 -4.97
N GLY A 165 -6.47 16.54 -6.09
CA GLY A 165 -5.41 16.60 -7.07
C GLY A 165 -5.86 16.14 -8.44
N VAL A 166 -5.04 16.51 -9.42
CA VAL A 166 -5.17 16.10 -10.81
C VAL A 166 -3.92 15.34 -11.22
N PHE A 167 -4.06 14.35 -12.07
CA PHE A 167 -2.95 13.55 -12.54
C PHE A 167 -3.06 13.25 -14.02
N PHE A 168 -1.90 13.05 -14.62
CA PHE A 168 -1.74 12.62 -16.00
C PHE A 168 -0.62 11.60 -16.09
N ASN A 169 -0.97 10.36 -16.45
CA ASN A 169 -0.08 9.23 -16.47
C ASN A 169 -0.08 8.51 -17.82
N ARG A 170 1.03 7.89 -18.15
CA ARG A 170 1.11 6.76 -19.04
C ARG A 170 1.25 5.51 -18.19
N GLU A 171 0.39 4.51 -18.42
CA GLU A 171 0.36 3.24 -17.70
C GLU A 171 0.65 2.09 -18.65
N ASP A 172 1.57 1.21 -18.25
CA ASP A 172 1.88 -0.03 -18.94
C ASP A 172 1.71 -1.20 -17.95
N TYR A 173 0.86 -2.16 -18.25
CA TYR A 173 0.70 -3.35 -17.40
C TYR A 173 1.98 -4.20 -17.40
N ARG A 174 2.35 -4.69 -16.21
CA ARG A 174 3.51 -5.53 -15.98
C ARG A 174 3.10 -6.70 -15.09
N PHE A 175 2.95 -7.86 -15.70
CA PHE A 175 2.51 -9.06 -14.98
C PHE A 175 3.65 -10.07 -14.91
N ASP A 176 3.84 -10.67 -13.73
CA ASP A 176 4.75 -11.79 -13.55
C ASP A 176 3.94 -13.09 -13.70
N HIS A 177 4.34 -13.95 -14.63
CA HIS A 177 3.78 -15.29 -14.85
C HIS A 177 2.24 -15.38 -14.93
N LEU A 178 1.69 -14.86 -15.99
CA LEU A 178 0.24 -14.87 -16.25
C LEU A 178 -0.33 -16.22 -16.70
N GLY A 179 0.48 -17.28 -16.80
CA GLY A 179 0.09 -18.54 -17.44
C GLY A 179 -1.22 -19.18 -16.96
N ASN A 180 -1.72 -18.81 -15.80
CA ASN A 180 -2.95 -19.35 -15.21
C ASN A 180 -4.12 -18.36 -15.17
N LEU A 181 -3.93 -17.10 -15.57
CA LEU A 181 -4.91 -16.03 -15.37
C LEU A 181 -5.38 -15.37 -16.68
N ILE A 182 -4.69 -15.62 -17.78
CA ILE A 182 -5.09 -15.16 -19.12
C ILE A 182 -5.54 -16.38 -19.93
N TYR A 183 -6.71 -16.30 -20.50
CA TYR A 183 -7.25 -17.35 -21.35
C TYR A 183 -7.33 -16.86 -22.81
N PRO A 184 -6.83 -17.62 -23.79
CA PRO A 184 -6.09 -18.88 -23.65
C PRO A 184 -4.72 -18.67 -22.97
N ALA A 185 -4.32 -19.65 -22.17
CA ALA A 185 -3.09 -19.62 -21.39
C ALA A 185 -1.86 -19.43 -22.29
N SER A 186 -1.46 -18.21 -22.51
CA SER A 186 -0.27 -17.85 -23.25
C SER A 186 0.92 -17.80 -22.29
N LYS A 187 1.98 -18.52 -22.58
CA LYS A 187 3.23 -18.47 -21.81
C LYS A 187 4.05 -17.20 -22.09
N THR A 188 3.60 -16.39 -23.03
CA THR A 188 4.30 -15.16 -23.42
C THR A 188 3.92 -14.01 -22.51
N THR A 189 4.90 -13.23 -22.12
CA THR A 189 4.67 -11.92 -21.46
C THR A 189 3.80 -11.07 -22.37
N VAL A 190 2.56 -10.82 -21.98
CA VAL A 190 1.67 -9.97 -22.74
C VAL A 190 2.16 -8.53 -22.54
N LEU A 191 2.80 -7.99 -23.57
CA LEU A 191 3.09 -6.57 -23.65
C LEU A 191 1.78 -5.89 -24.08
N ALA A 192 1.05 -5.44 -23.10
CA ALA A 192 -0.14 -4.66 -23.35
C ALA A 192 0.22 -3.27 -23.91
N PRO A 193 -0.59 -2.71 -24.81
CA PRO A 193 -0.36 -1.35 -25.27
C PRO A 193 -0.44 -0.39 -24.09
N ALA A 194 0.46 0.58 -24.06
CA ALA A 194 0.44 1.63 -23.07
C ALA A 194 -0.88 2.42 -23.13
N MET A 195 -1.37 2.82 -21.98
CA MET A 195 -2.57 3.63 -21.85
C MET A 195 -2.24 5.03 -21.32
N ARG A 196 -2.93 6.05 -21.84
CA ARG A 196 -2.99 7.36 -21.18
C ARG A 196 -4.07 7.32 -20.13
N HIS A 197 -3.72 7.77 -18.94
CA HIS A 197 -4.64 7.86 -17.81
C HIS A 197 -4.59 9.28 -17.24
N MET A 198 -5.71 9.95 -17.24
CA MET A 198 -5.85 11.27 -16.62
C MET A 198 -7.07 11.28 -15.72
N GLY A 199 -7.00 12.04 -14.66
CA GLY A 199 -8.10 12.13 -13.74
C GLY A 199 -7.88 13.13 -12.62
N LEU A 200 -8.87 13.16 -11.75
CA LEU A 200 -8.89 13.94 -10.54
C LEU A 200 -9.25 13.03 -9.36
N SER A 201 -8.79 13.38 -8.18
CA SER A 201 -9.14 12.68 -6.95
C SER A 201 -9.23 13.65 -5.79
N ALA A 202 -10.04 13.28 -4.80
CA ALA A 202 -10.20 14.00 -3.56
C ALA A 202 -10.19 13.02 -2.40
N ARG A 203 -9.57 13.43 -1.30
CA ARG A 203 -9.46 12.65 -0.08
C ARG A 203 -9.86 13.50 1.12
N VAL A 204 -10.56 12.88 2.07
CA VAL A 204 -10.91 13.47 3.36
C VAL A 204 -10.49 12.49 4.44
N ASP A 205 -9.70 12.96 5.39
CA ASP A 205 -9.27 12.21 6.57
C ASP A 205 -9.89 12.82 7.81
N TRP A 206 -10.42 11.96 8.67
CA TRP A 206 -10.88 12.32 10.01
C TRP A 206 -10.03 11.62 11.07
N SER A 207 -9.59 12.36 12.07
CA SER A 207 -8.67 11.88 13.12
C SER A 207 -9.18 10.69 13.93
N ALA A 208 -10.50 10.38 13.86
CA ALA A 208 -11.06 9.17 14.47
C ALA A 208 -10.84 7.90 13.61
N GLY A 209 -9.97 7.96 12.60
CA GLY A 209 -9.58 6.81 11.79
C GLY A 209 -10.34 6.63 10.49
N LEU A 210 -11.26 7.53 10.12
CA LEU A 210 -12.01 7.45 8.86
C LEU A 210 -11.29 8.21 7.75
N THR A 211 -11.10 7.56 6.62
CA THR A 211 -10.61 8.17 5.37
C THR A 211 -11.58 7.86 4.23
N LEU A 212 -11.89 8.88 3.45
CA LEU A 212 -12.70 8.77 2.23
C LEU A 212 -11.86 9.24 1.04
N LEU A 213 -11.88 8.47 -0.05
CA LEU A 213 -11.25 8.80 -1.33
C LEU A 213 -12.29 8.71 -2.43
N LEU A 214 -12.37 9.75 -3.24
CA LEU A 214 -13.14 9.79 -4.48
C LEU A 214 -12.19 10.06 -5.63
N ALA A 215 -12.33 9.34 -6.72
CA ALA A 215 -11.55 9.57 -7.93
C ALA A 215 -12.42 9.40 -9.16
N ALA A 216 -12.17 10.22 -10.17
CA ALA A 216 -12.75 10.09 -11.49
C ALA A 216 -11.64 10.21 -12.54
N GLY A 217 -11.67 9.36 -13.54
CA GLY A 217 -10.62 9.34 -14.53
C GLY A 217 -11.08 8.86 -15.89
N ARG A 218 -10.20 9.07 -16.85
CA ARG A 218 -10.33 8.65 -18.23
C ARG A 218 -9.08 7.92 -18.67
N MET A 219 -9.24 6.72 -19.21
CA MET A 219 -8.17 5.93 -19.79
C MET A 219 -8.38 5.76 -21.30
N THR A 220 -7.32 5.95 -22.08
CA THR A 220 -7.32 5.83 -23.54
C THR A 220 -6.13 5.01 -23.97
N PRO A 221 -6.29 3.89 -24.71
CA PRO A 221 -5.21 3.13 -25.28
C PRO A 221 -4.36 3.98 -26.23
N LEU A 222 -3.05 3.79 -26.21
CA LEU A 222 -2.14 4.52 -27.11
C LEU A 222 -2.08 3.92 -28.52
N ALA A 223 -2.37 2.61 -28.65
CA ALA A 223 -2.27 1.88 -29.92
C ALA A 223 -3.60 1.86 -30.73
N SER A 224 -4.75 1.97 -30.08
CA SER A 224 -6.08 1.99 -30.70
C SER A 224 -6.90 3.10 -30.08
N GLY A 225 -7.05 4.22 -30.78
CA GLY A 225 -7.62 5.46 -30.23
C GLY A 225 -9.10 5.44 -29.84
N ASN A 226 -9.85 4.36 -30.07
CA ASN A 226 -11.33 4.37 -30.00
C ASN A 226 -11.91 3.75 -28.71
N ASP A 227 -11.12 3.13 -27.86
CA ASP A 227 -11.65 2.43 -26.66
C ASP A 227 -11.37 3.21 -25.37
N THR A 228 -11.84 4.44 -25.36
CA THR A 228 -11.72 5.32 -24.20
C THR A 228 -12.72 4.92 -23.13
N ARG A 229 -12.24 4.74 -21.89
CA ARG A 229 -13.04 4.38 -20.73
C ARG A 229 -13.02 5.48 -19.69
N ASN A 230 -14.19 5.87 -19.24
CA ASN A 230 -14.34 6.75 -18.09
C ASN A 230 -14.71 5.89 -16.88
N TYR A 231 -14.21 6.27 -15.71
CA TYR A 231 -14.54 5.58 -14.47
C TYR A 231 -14.73 6.58 -13.32
N PHE A 232 -15.50 6.13 -12.35
CA PHE A 232 -15.59 6.73 -11.03
C PHE A 232 -15.18 5.67 -10.01
N ARG A 233 -14.41 6.05 -9.00
CA ARG A 233 -13.90 5.21 -7.92
C ARG A 233 -14.14 5.89 -6.58
N ALA A 234 -14.73 5.17 -5.65
CA ALA A 234 -14.89 5.59 -4.26
C ALA A 234 -14.25 4.53 -3.35
N LEU A 235 -13.57 4.96 -2.31
CA LEU A 235 -12.95 4.09 -1.31
C LEU A 235 -13.10 4.73 0.06
N ALA A 236 -13.68 3.99 1.00
CA ALA A 236 -13.78 4.36 2.41
C ALA A 236 -12.95 3.40 3.24
N GLN A 237 -12.21 3.92 4.20
CA GLN A 237 -11.43 3.13 5.14
C GLN A 237 -11.62 3.67 6.54
N TYR A 238 -11.85 2.77 7.47
CA TYR A 238 -11.83 3.03 8.91
C TYR A 238 -10.73 2.20 9.54
N ASN A 239 -9.89 2.83 10.34
CA ASN A 239 -8.77 2.19 11.01
C ASN A 239 -8.63 2.81 12.40
N ALA A 240 -8.93 2.04 13.44
CA ALA A 240 -8.94 2.51 14.82
C ALA A 240 -8.51 1.44 15.80
N GLU A 241 -7.90 1.89 16.88
CA GLU A 241 -7.56 1.09 18.06
C GLU A 241 -8.38 1.63 19.24
N PRO A 242 -9.64 1.18 19.41
CA PRO A 242 -10.49 1.66 20.48
C PRO A 242 -10.02 1.15 21.84
N GLY A 243 -9.52 2.06 22.67
CA GLY A 243 -9.15 1.79 24.04
C GLY A 243 -7.79 1.09 24.24
N GLU A 244 -7.50 0.75 25.52
CA GLU A 244 -6.24 0.12 25.95
C GLU A 244 -6.26 -1.42 25.85
N TYR A 245 -7.31 -2.00 25.28
CA TYR A 245 -7.57 -3.45 25.32
C TYR A 245 -6.95 -4.24 24.17
N GLY A 246 -6.08 -3.63 23.38
CA GLY A 246 -5.41 -4.33 22.27
C GLY A 246 -6.35 -4.71 21.11
N LEU A 247 -7.53 -4.11 21.03
CA LEU A 247 -8.46 -4.29 19.91
C LEU A 247 -8.09 -3.32 18.78
N HIS A 248 -7.92 -3.86 17.60
CA HIS A 248 -7.76 -3.10 16.36
C HIS A 248 -8.91 -3.40 15.42
N VAL A 249 -9.56 -2.36 14.92
CA VAL A 249 -10.68 -2.43 13.97
C VAL A 249 -10.25 -1.84 12.66
N PHE A 250 -10.31 -2.62 11.61
CA PHE A 250 -10.10 -2.17 10.25
C PHE A 250 -11.33 -2.49 9.41
N ALA A 251 -11.89 -1.50 8.74
CA ALA A 251 -12.96 -1.68 7.78
C ALA A 251 -12.64 -0.92 6.50
N GLN A 252 -12.93 -1.52 5.36
CA GLN A 252 -12.73 -0.88 4.07
C GLN A 252 -13.89 -1.24 3.14
N ALA A 253 -14.38 -0.26 2.40
CA ALA A 253 -15.38 -0.47 1.37
C ALA A 253 -15.02 0.33 0.12
N GLY A 254 -15.28 -0.24 -1.05
CA GLY A 254 -14.96 0.40 -2.31
C GLY A 254 -16.03 0.16 -3.37
N TYR A 255 -16.10 1.09 -4.31
CA TYR A 255 -16.98 1.04 -5.46
C TYR A 255 -16.28 1.61 -6.68
N THR A 256 -16.45 0.95 -7.83
CA THR A 256 -16.10 1.49 -9.14
C THR A 256 -17.25 1.27 -10.12
N THR A 257 -17.40 2.17 -11.08
CA THR A 257 -18.39 2.05 -12.14
C THR A 257 -18.12 0.86 -13.08
N SER A 258 -19.12 0.45 -13.84
CA SER A 258 -18.94 -0.50 -14.94
C SER A 258 -17.96 0.08 -15.98
N GLY A 259 -17.18 -0.80 -16.63
CA GLY A 259 -16.16 -0.38 -17.60
C GLY A 259 -14.88 0.19 -16.98
N THR A 260 -14.75 0.21 -15.67
CA THR A 260 -13.51 0.58 -14.99
C THR A 260 -12.36 -0.30 -15.47
N PRO A 261 -11.22 0.30 -15.89
CA PRO A 261 -10.03 -0.46 -16.27
C PRO A 261 -9.51 -1.30 -15.11
N TYR A 262 -8.89 -2.44 -15.42
CA TYR A 262 -8.41 -3.37 -14.40
C TYR A 262 -7.48 -2.72 -13.36
N SER A 263 -6.62 -1.80 -13.78
CA SER A 263 -5.71 -1.09 -12.85
C SER A 263 -6.42 -0.30 -11.75
N GLN A 264 -7.67 0.07 -11.98
CA GLN A 264 -8.50 0.87 -11.07
C GLN A 264 -9.56 0.06 -10.31
N MET A 265 -9.67 -1.25 -10.57
CA MET A 265 -10.47 -2.16 -9.76
C MET A 265 -9.85 -2.40 -8.39
N PHE A 266 -10.44 -3.25 -7.58
CA PHE A 266 -9.96 -3.59 -6.25
C PHE A 266 -9.52 -5.05 -6.19
N ASP A 267 -8.25 -5.28 -5.86
CA ASP A 267 -7.77 -6.60 -5.47
C ASP A 267 -8.16 -6.88 -4.00
N LEU A 268 -8.80 -8.01 -3.76
CA LEU A 268 -9.34 -8.38 -2.45
C LEU A 268 -8.49 -9.45 -1.75
N SER A 269 -7.27 -9.56 -2.09
CA SER A 269 -6.41 -10.67 -1.70
C SER A 269 -5.77 -10.54 -0.34
N GLY A 270 -5.22 -11.65 0.09
CA GLY A 270 -4.45 -11.81 1.30
C GLY A 270 -2.95 -11.98 1.06
N THR A 271 -2.29 -12.57 2.04
CA THR A 271 -0.83 -12.73 2.08
C THR A 271 -0.29 -13.96 1.36
N ALA A 272 -1.15 -14.83 0.81
CA ALA A 272 -0.75 -16.00 0.04
C ALA A 272 0.17 -16.98 0.74
N ARG A 273 -0.31 -17.99 1.42
CA ARG A 273 0.51 -19.11 1.90
C ARG A 273 1.99 -18.76 2.21
N SER A 274 2.29 -17.49 2.38
CA SER A 274 3.62 -17.03 2.73
C SER A 274 3.73 -17.03 4.24
N LEU A 275 4.90 -17.34 4.71
CA LEU A 275 5.30 -17.41 6.11
C LEU A 275 5.10 -16.09 6.90
N TYR A 276 4.42 -15.09 6.33
CA TYR A 276 4.30 -13.78 6.94
C TYR A 276 2.83 -13.43 7.20
N PHE A 277 2.54 -13.10 8.44
CA PHE A 277 1.27 -12.56 8.87
C PHE A 277 1.29 -11.04 8.79
N PHE A 278 0.36 -10.48 8.02
CA PHE A 278 0.14 -9.04 7.99
C PHE A 278 -1.23 -8.74 8.57
N ARG A 279 -1.29 -7.75 9.46
CA ARG A 279 -2.58 -7.25 9.97
C ARG A 279 -3.47 -6.82 8.80
N ASN A 280 -4.78 -7.00 8.95
CA ASN A 280 -5.79 -6.59 7.98
C ASN A 280 -5.75 -7.33 6.64
N THR A 281 -5.14 -8.52 6.58
CA THR A 281 -5.10 -9.34 5.38
C THR A 281 -5.54 -10.77 5.65
N PHE A 282 -6.03 -11.46 4.63
CA PHE A 282 -6.34 -12.88 4.69
C PHE A 282 -5.06 -13.71 4.56
N ILE A 283 -4.89 -14.69 5.43
CA ILE A 283 -3.74 -15.59 5.43
C ILE A 283 -3.99 -16.76 4.47
N THR A 284 -5.24 -17.20 4.37
CA THR A 284 -5.64 -18.37 3.54
C THR A 284 -5.78 -18.04 2.05
N VAL A 285 -5.88 -16.77 1.69
CA VAL A 285 -6.12 -16.31 0.32
C VAL A 285 -4.84 -15.79 -0.34
N ARG A 286 -4.60 -16.19 -1.59
CA ARG A 286 -3.46 -15.69 -2.37
C ARG A 286 -3.72 -14.29 -2.92
N PRO A 287 -2.68 -13.46 -3.09
CA PRO A 287 -2.80 -12.19 -3.79
C PRO A 287 -3.43 -12.37 -5.18
N TYR A 288 -4.31 -11.44 -5.55
CA TYR A 288 -5.01 -11.44 -6.84
C TYR A 288 -5.87 -12.68 -7.13
N THR A 289 -6.28 -13.41 -6.09
CA THR A 289 -7.29 -14.46 -6.23
C THR A 289 -8.65 -13.84 -6.56
N PHE A 290 -9.01 -12.79 -5.84
CA PHE A 290 -10.27 -12.11 -6.01
C PHE A 290 -10.06 -10.66 -6.44
N THR A 291 -10.92 -10.21 -7.36
CA THR A 291 -10.99 -8.82 -7.80
C THR A 291 -12.44 -8.38 -7.76
N ALA A 292 -12.71 -7.12 -7.48
CA ALA A 292 -14.07 -6.61 -7.41
C ALA A 292 -14.19 -5.17 -7.94
N ASN A 293 -15.39 -4.84 -8.41
CA ASN A 293 -15.84 -3.47 -8.64
C ASN A 293 -16.47 -2.86 -7.38
N MET A 294 -17.12 -3.69 -6.58
CA MET A 294 -17.63 -3.31 -5.25
C MET A 294 -17.13 -4.30 -4.22
N PHE A 295 -16.77 -3.81 -3.04
CA PHE A 295 -16.38 -4.69 -1.95
C PHE A 295 -16.64 -4.05 -0.58
N ALA A 296 -16.74 -4.92 0.42
CA ALA A 296 -16.67 -4.57 1.82
C ALA A 296 -15.73 -5.55 2.52
N HIS A 297 -14.84 -5.06 3.37
CA HIS A 297 -13.89 -5.83 4.17
C HIS A 297 -13.92 -5.32 5.60
N LEU A 298 -14.05 -6.24 6.54
CA LEU A 298 -13.96 -5.99 7.98
C LEU A 298 -12.88 -6.91 8.56
N CYS A 299 -11.96 -6.35 9.29
CA CYS A 299 -10.98 -7.08 10.10
C CYS A 299 -11.06 -6.60 11.54
N LEU A 300 -11.27 -7.54 12.45
CA LEU A 300 -11.17 -7.34 13.89
C LEU A 300 -9.95 -8.11 14.37
N ASN A 301 -9.00 -7.42 14.95
CA ASN A 301 -7.78 -8.01 15.48
C ASN A 301 -7.67 -7.64 16.96
N TYR A 302 -7.68 -8.66 17.81
CA TYR A 302 -7.47 -8.53 19.24
C TYR A 302 -6.12 -9.13 19.60
N THR A 303 -5.28 -8.37 20.28
CA THR A 303 -4.03 -8.87 20.88
C THR A 303 -4.11 -8.63 22.37
N ALA A 304 -3.87 -9.67 23.17
CA ALA A 304 -3.91 -9.54 24.62
C ALA A 304 -2.94 -8.44 25.08
N PRO A 305 -3.38 -7.51 25.94
CA PRO A 305 -2.55 -6.37 26.35
C PRO A 305 -1.36 -6.78 27.22
N MET A 306 -1.44 -7.96 27.85
CA MET A 306 -0.36 -8.50 28.68
C MET A 306 0.10 -9.86 28.13
N PRO A 307 1.42 -10.13 28.15
CA PRO A 307 1.93 -11.45 27.80
C PRO A 307 1.53 -12.50 28.84
N LEU A 308 1.44 -13.77 28.42
CA LEU A 308 1.19 -14.89 29.33
C LEU A 308 2.31 -15.11 30.34
N TRP A 309 3.54 -14.83 29.91
CA TRP A 309 4.73 -14.77 30.76
C TRP A 309 5.72 -13.78 30.15
N GLU A 310 6.66 -13.33 30.96
CA GLU A 310 7.66 -12.37 30.53
C GLU A 310 9.06 -12.88 30.88
N THR A 311 9.85 -13.11 29.84
CA THR A 311 11.27 -13.45 29.95
C THR A 311 12.08 -12.58 28.98
N ARG A 312 13.38 -12.60 29.09
CA ARG A 312 14.27 -11.88 28.17
C ARG A 312 14.07 -12.30 26.69
N TRP A 313 13.69 -13.57 26.47
CA TRP A 313 13.63 -14.19 25.15
C TRP A 313 12.21 -14.47 24.65
N SER A 314 11.21 -14.31 25.50
CA SER A 314 9.83 -14.70 25.18
C SER A 314 8.85 -13.88 25.99
N GLN A 315 7.88 -13.26 25.30
CA GLN A 315 6.76 -12.51 25.87
C GLN A 315 5.51 -12.81 25.03
N PRO A 316 4.97 -14.05 25.08
CA PRO A 316 3.89 -14.45 24.20
C PRO A 316 2.60 -13.72 24.51
N GLN A 317 2.07 -13.02 23.53
CA GLN A 317 0.79 -12.34 23.57
C GLN A 317 -0.18 -13.09 22.66
N PRO A 318 -1.26 -13.67 23.21
CA PRO A 318 -2.30 -14.29 22.40
C PRO A 318 -2.96 -13.26 21.48
N PHE A 319 -3.23 -13.65 20.25
CA PHE A 319 -4.02 -12.85 19.33
C PHE A 319 -5.18 -13.65 18.74
N LEU A 320 -6.23 -12.93 18.38
CA LEU A 320 -7.37 -13.41 17.63
C LEU A 320 -7.68 -12.43 16.52
N GLN A 321 -7.78 -12.91 15.29
CA GLN A 321 -8.18 -12.10 14.14
C GLN A 321 -9.38 -12.71 13.44
N VAL A 322 -10.38 -11.88 13.15
CA VAL A 322 -11.53 -12.23 12.34
C VAL A 322 -11.53 -11.34 11.11
N ASN A 323 -11.43 -11.94 9.94
CA ASN A 323 -11.55 -11.27 8.66
C ASN A 323 -12.85 -11.69 7.98
N ALA A 324 -13.61 -10.71 7.49
CA ALA A 324 -14.79 -10.95 6.67
C ALA A 324 -14.75 -10.06 5.44
N MET A 325 -15.01 -10.62 4.27
CA MET A 325 -14.96 -9.91 2.99
C MET A 325 -16.09 -10.35 2.09
N TRP A 326 -16.64 -9.40 1.37
CA TRP A 326 -17.59 -9.60 0.31
C TRP A 326 -17.15 -8.75 -0.90
N GLY A 327 -17.42 -9.22 -2.11
CA GLY A 327 -17.10 -8.49 -3.33
C GLY A 327 -17.99 -8.86 -4.49
N TRP A 328 -18.12 -7.93 -5.44
CA TRP A 328 -18.97 -8.06 -6.61
C TRP A 328 -18.27 -7.50 -7.85
N LEU A 329 -18.39 -8.21 -8.98
CA LEU A 329 -17.93 -7.78 -10.30
C LEU A 329 -19.12 -7.43 -11.18
N HIS A 330 -19.07 -6.31 -11.87
CA HIS A 330 -20.07 -5.97 -12.86
C HIS A 330 -20.08 -7.02 -14.00
N GLY A 331 -21.26 -7.60 -14.28
CA GLY A 331 -21.41 -8.59 -15.33
C GLY A 331 -20.91 -9.99 -14.97
N GLN A 332 -20.69 -10.28 -13.68
CA GLN A 332 -20.30 -11.63 -13.24
C GLN A 332 -21.41 -12.65 -13.47
N ASP A 333 -21.02 -13.89 -13.73
CA ASP A 333 -21.90 -15.04 -13.79
C ASP A 333 -22.33 -15.52 -12.37
N GLU A 334 -23.08 -16.62 -12.32
CA GLU A 334 -23.51 -17.26 -11.08
C GLU A 334 -22.37 -17.78 -10.18
N ASN A 335 -21.16 -17.94 -10.74
CA ASN A 335 -19.96 -18.35 -10.02
C ASN A 335 -19.05 -17.16 -9.62
N GLY A 336 -19.52 -15.94 -9.84
CA GLY A 336 -18.74 -14.72 -9.57
C GLY A 336 -17.63 -14.47 -10.57
N LEU A 337 -17.69 -15.06 -11.77
CA LEU A 337 -16.64 -14.99 -12.78
C LEU A 337 -16.98 -13.96 -13.85
N VAL A 338 -15.96 -13.22 -14.27
CA VAL A 338 -16.01 -12.30 -15.43
C VAL A 338 -14.80 -12.54 -16.32
N ALA A 339 -15.06 -12.74 -17.60
CA ALA A 339 -14.01 -12.71 -18.61
C ALA A 339 -13.77 -11.26 -19.05
N LEU A 340 -12.71 -10.64 -18.55
CA LEU A 340 -12.35 -9.28 -18.89
C LEU A 340 -11.44 -9.26 -20.10
N THR A 341 -11.97 -8.76 -21.22
CA THR A 341 -11.18 -8.42 -22.41
C THR A 341 -10.80 -6.95 -22.32
N ASP A 342 -9.59 -6.68 -21.85
CA ASP A 342 -9.08 -5.31 -21.76
C ASP A 342 -8.13 -5.08 -22.94
N PRO A 343 -8.29 -3.99 -23.72
CA PRO A 343 -7.35 -3.63 -24.77
C PRO A 343 -5.89 -3.57 -24.30
N ALA A 344 -5.70 -3.31 -23.01
CA ALA A 344 -4.40 -3.35 -22.37
C ALA A 344 -3.76 -4.75 -22.36
N PHE A 345 -4.49 -5.82 -22.57
CA PHE A 345 -3.94 -7.20 -22.66
C PHE A 345 -3.58 -7.64 -24.09
N GLY A 346 -3.82 -6.76 -25.08
CA GLY A 346 -3.62 -7.09 -26.49
C GLY A 346 -4.82 -7.86 -27.10
N GLN A 347 -4.89 -7.88 -28.43
CA GLN A 347 -5.97 -8.56 -29.13
C GLN A 347 -6.00 -10.06 -28.82
N GLY A 348 -7.15 -10.57 -28.49
CA GLY A 348 -7.39 -12.01 -28.24
C GLY A 348 -7.00 -12.50 -26.85
N ASN A 349 -6.53 -11.65 -25.98
CA ASN A 349 -6.23 -12.01 -24.58
C ASN A 349 -7.38 -11.61 -23.65
N THR A 350 -7.78 -12.57 -22.83
CA THR A 350 -8.86 -12.39 -21.84
C THR A 350 -8.34 -12.76 -20.46
N MET A 351 -8.55 -11.90 -19.49
CA MET A 351 -8.27 -12.20 -18.08
C MET A 351 -9.54 -12.71 -17.41
N LEU A 352 -9.46 -13.86 -16.76
CA LEU A 352 -10.54 -14.35 -15.92
C LEU A 352 -10.42 -13.71 -14.53
N LEU A 353 -11.44 -12.95 -14.13
CA LEU A 353 -11.57 -12.38 -12.81
C LEU A 353 -12.62 -13.13 -12.02
N GLN A 354 -12.43 -13.23 -10.72
CA GLN A 354 -13.40 -13.81 -9.79
C GLN A 354 -13.64 -12.87 -8.62
N SER A 355 -14.90 -12.76 -8.20
CA SER A 355 -15.29 -12.05 -6.99
C SER A 355 -15.66 -13.02 -5.86
N PRO A 356 -15.48 -12.65 -4.58
CA PRO A 356 -16.01 -13.40 -3.44
C PRO A 356 -17.47 -13.01 -3.19
N TYR A 357 -18.34 -13.23 -4.17
CA TYR A 357 -19.74 -12.78 -4.14
C TYR A 357 -20.59 -13.47 -3.05
N MET A 358 -20.21 -14.69 -2.65
CA MET A 358 -20.85 -15.40 -1.54
C MET A 358 -20.29 -15.01 -0.17
N GLY A 359 -19.28 -14.13 -0.16
CA GLY A 359 -18.53 -13.80 1.04
C GLY A 359 -17.39 -14.75 1.32
N LEU A 360 -16.44 -14.25 2.09
CA LEU A 360 -15.26 -14.97 2.57
C LEU A 360 -15.05 -14.59 4.03
N MET A 361 -14.87 -15.58 4.90
CA MET A 361 -14.61 -15.37 6.31
C MET A 361 -13.41 -16.21 6.76
N GLU A 362 -12.54 -15.61 7.54
CA GLU A 362 -11.34 -16.26 8.07
C GLU A 362 -11.21 -15.96 9.56
N LEU A 363 -10.90 -16.99 10.31
CA LEU A 363 -10.51 -16.89 11.71
C LEU A 363 -9.03 -17.24 11.85
N ALA A 364 -8.25 -16.35 12.46
CA ALA A 364 -6.86 -16.63 12.76
C ALA A 364 -6.58 -16.43 14.25
N THR A 365 -5.75 -17.27 14.81
CA THR A 365 -5.33 -17.19 16.23
C THR A 365 -3.89 -17.69 16.38
N GLY A 366 -3.24 -17.25 17.43
CA GLY A 366 -1.87 -17.63 17.72
C GLY A 366 -1.26 -16.78 18.83
N PHE A 367 0.05 -16.75 18.82
CA PHE A 367 0.84 -16.00 19.79
C PHE A 367 1.87 -15.13 19.04
N ASP A 368 1.90 -13.86 19.37
CA ASP A 368 3.00 -12.95 19.05
C ASP A 368 4.06 -13.01 20.15
N GLY A 369 5.31 -12.66 19.87
CA GLY A 369 6.38 -12.61 20.88
C GLY A 369 6.78 -13.97 21.48
N LEU A 370 6.55 -15.08 20.79
CA LEU A 370 6.99 -16.43 21.24
C LEU A 370 8.51 -16.50 21.40
N LEU A 371 9.25 -15.84 20.51
CA LEU A 371 10.70 -15.77 20.57
C LEU A 371 11.14 -14.35 20.19
N ARG A 372 11.91 -13.72 21.07
CA ARG A 372 12.55 -12.44 20.83
C ARG A 372 14.02 -12.62 20.49
N TRP A 373 14.42 -12.12 19.31
CA TRP A 373 15.80 -12.14 18.88
C TRP A 373 16.23 -10.75 18.40
N GLY A 374 16.96 -10.05 19.27
CA GLY A 374 17.36 -8.67 19.02
C GLY A 374 16.16 -7.73 18.91
N LEU A 375 15.96 -7.14 17.74
CA LEU A 375 14.85 -6.22 17.44
C LEU A 375 13.64 -6.92 16.79
N ILE A 376 13.62 -8.25 16.76
CA ILE A 376 12.57 -9.01 16.10
C ILE A 376 11.88 -9.91 17.10
N ASP A 377 10.55 -9.80 17.20
CA ASP A 377 9.69 -10.74 17.89
C ASP A 377 9.10 -11.71 16.85
N PHE A 378 9.27 -12.99 17.09
CA PHE A 378 8.67 -14.05 16.29
C PHE A 378 7.44 -14.60 17.00
N GLY A 379 6.40 -14.79 16.24
CA GLY A 379 5.17 -15.44 16.66
C GLY A 379 4.77 -16.53 15.69
N ALA A 380 3.76 -17.29 16.05
CA ALA A 380 3.16 -18.29 15.20
C ALA A 380 1.65 -18.35 15.42
N GLY A 381 0.92 -18.68 14.37
CA GLY A 381 -0.52 -18.81 14.40
C GLY A 381 -1.05 -19.74 13.34
N VAL A 382 -2.34 -19.97 13.43
CA VAL A 382 -3.11 -20.75 12.47
C VAL A 382 -4.28 -19.91 12.00
N ALA A 383 -4.63 -20.07 10.75
CA ALA A 383 -5.82 -19.46 10.16
C ALA A 383 -6.68 -20.54 9.51
N TYR A 384 -7.98 -20.35 9.62
CA TYR A 384 -8.97 -21.23 9.01
C TYR A 384 -10.04 -20.41 8.29
N GLN A 385 -10.32 -20.81 7.05
CA GLN A 385 -11.37 -20.23 6.24
C GLN A 385 -12.71 -20.89 6.57
N LEU A 386 -13.66 -20.10 7.09
CA LEU A 386 -14.96 -20.58 7.56
C LEU A 386 -16.01 -20.67 6.47
N CYS A 387 -15.93 -19.78 5.47
CA CYS A 387 -16.89 -19.73 4.38
C CYS A 387 -16.12 -19.82 3.05
N PRO A 388 -15.83 -21.00 2.55
CA PRO A 388 -15.11 -21.13 1.30
C PRO A 388 -16.00 -20.69 0.14
N THR A 389 -15.76 -19.50 -0.38
CA THR A 389 -16.18 -19.22 -1.76
C THR A 389 -15.46 -20.20 -2.64
N LYS A 390 -16.17 -20.96 -3.47
CA LYS A 390 -15.55 -21.87 -4.44
C LYS A 390 -14.71 -21.04 -5.42
N ALA A 391 -13.46 -20.81 -5.05
CA ALA A 391 -12.50 -20.27 -5.99
C ALA A 391 -11.93 -21.43 -6.80
N PRO A 392 -11.67 -21.27 -8.10
CA PRO A 392 -11.09 -22.33 -8.92
C PRO A 392 -9.71 -22.82 -8.43
N TYR A 393 -9.16 -22.16 -7.43
CA TYR A 393 -7.84 -22.48 -6.83
C TYR A 393 -7.88 -22.73 -5.33
N LEU A 394 -9.05 -22.57 -4.67
CA LEU A 394 -9.25 -23.01 -3.31
C LEU A 394 -9.75 -24.44 -3.40
N ASN A 395 -8.94 -25.36 -2.91
CA ASN A 395 -9.16 -26.79 -3.08
C ASN A 395 -10.44 -27.25 -2.41
N GLU A 396 -11.01 -28.32 -2.95
CA GLU A 396 -12.20 -28.99 -2.45
C GLU A 396 -11.98 -29.68 -1.09
N ASN A 397 -10.71 -29.79 -0.63
CA ASN A 397 -10.36 -30.44 0.62
C ASN A 397 -10.41 -29.46 1.81
N PRO A 398 -11.09 -29.78 2.91
CA PRO A 398 -11.14 -28.94 4.13
C PRO A 398 -9.75 -28.60 4.72
N THR A 399 -8.75 -29.47 4.50
CA THR A 399 -7.37 -29.26 4.95
C THR A 399 -6.70 -28.07 4.26
N ASP A 400 -7.13 -27.72 3.05
CA ASP A 400 -6.56 -26.62 2.29
C ASP A 400 -7.09 -25.26 2.73
N ASN A 401 -8.14 -25.26 3.56
CA ASN A 401 -8.66 -24.07 4.23
C ASN A 401 -7.83 -23.65 5.45
N PHE A 402 -6.84 -24.48 5.85
CA PHE A 402 -5.90 -24.14 6.90
C PHE A 402 -4.65 -23.49 6.35
N ALA A 403 -4.16 -22.48 7.06
CA ALA A 403 -2.86 -21.88 6.84
C ALA A 403 -2.10 -21.77 8.16
N LEU A 404 -0.80 -22.07 8.12
CA LEU A 404 0.13 -21.73 9.18
C LEU A 404 0.69 -20.35 8.89
N ALA A 405 0.71 -19.49 9.89
CA ALA A 405 1.29 -18.16 9.81
C ALA A 405 2.48 -18.05 10.77
N LEU A 406 3.59 -17.55 10.28
CA LEU A 406 4.66 -17.03 11.10
C LEU A 406 4.49 -15.52 11.21
N VAL A 407 4.54 -15.01 12.42
CA VAL A 407 4.48 -13.59 12.73
C VAL A 407 5.90 -13.12 12.98
N ALA A 408 6.32 -12.05 12.33
CA ALA A 408 7.57 -11.37 12.63
C ALA A 408 7.28 -9.89 12.84
N THR A 409 7.43 -9.43 14.08
CA THR A 409 7.19 -8.04 14.45
C THR A 409 8.52 -7.38 14.76
N PHE A 410 8.80 -6.25 14.12
CA PHE A 410 9.98 -5.46 14.43
C PHE A 410 9.68 -4.54 15.59
N ILE A 411 10.46 -4.66 16.67
CA ILE A 411 10.36 -3.79 17.83
C ILE A 411 11.24 -2.56 17.57
N LEU A 412 10.66 -1.55 17.00
CA LEU A 412 11.28 -0.24 16.89
C LEU A 412 10.83 0.57 18.09
N ASP A 413 11.58 0.44 19.17
CA ASP A 413 11.47 1.20 20.43
C ASP A 413 10.10 1.23 21.12
N LYS A 414 9.95 0.49 22.22
CA LYS A 414 8.79 0.53 23.12
C LYS A 414 8.77 1.76 24.04
N THR A 415 9.76 2.65 23.96
CA THR A 415 9.71 3.90 24.69
C THR A 415 8.76 4.86 23.96
N PRO A 416 7.61 5.22 24.55
CA PRO A 416 6.81 6.29 24.03
C PRO A 416 7.72 7.52 23.89
N PRO A 417 7.65 8.28 22.79
CA PRO A 417 8.48 9.45 22.61
C PRO A 417 8.28 10.37 23.83
N ARG A 418 9.33 10.57 24.61
CA ARG A 418 9.32 11.44 25.80
C ARG A 418 9.13 12.91 25.46
N VAL A 419 9.07 13.23 24.19
CA VAL A 419 8.77 14.58 23.71
C VAL A 419 7.30 14.57 23.34
N PRO A 420 6.46 15.39 23.97
CA PRO A 420 5.10 15.59 23.48
C PRO A 420 5.24 16.11 22.06
N VAL A 421 4.82 15.27 21.09
CA VAL A 421 4.79 15.67 19.69
C VAL A 421 3.87 16.89 19.64
N THR A 422 4.46 18.06 19.43
CA THR A 422 3.69 19.28 19.34
C THR A 422 2.68 19.09 18.21
N PRO A 423 1.40 19.36 18.45
CA PRO A 423 0.31 19.06 17.52
C PRO A 423 0.39 19.78 16.17
N THR A 424 1.46 20.49 15.92
CA THR A 424 1.74 21.27 14.71
C THR A 424 2.22 20.46 13.52
N GLN A 425 2.43 19.12 13.67
CA GLN A 425 2.86 18.27 12.56
C GLN A 425 2.07 16.94 12.50
N PRO A 426 0.76 16.97 12.23
CA PRO A 426 -0.05 15.75 12.18
C PRO A 426 0.43 14.71 11.13
N TYR A 427 1.28 15.13 10.19
CA TYR A 427 1.78 14.27 9.11
C TYR A 427 3.15 13.63 9.38
N LEU A 428 3.86 14.05 10.41
CA LEU A 428 5.10 13.37 10.83
C LEU A 428 4.84 12.19 11.77
N ILE A 429 3.67 12.18 12.44
CA ILE A 429 3.29 11.10 13.38
C ILE A 429 2.93 9.81 12.65
N ILE A 430 2.43 9.89 11.41
CA ILE A 430 2.09 8.69 10.62
C ILE A 430 3.34 7.97 10.07
N GLN A 431 4.52 8.58 10.18
CA GLN A 431 5.78 7.95 9.77
C GLN A 431 6.39 7.03 10.84
N ASN A 432 5.86 7.03 12.06
CA ASN A 432 6.41 6.27 13.19
C ASN A 432 5.56 5.08 13.64
N ASN A 433 4.53 4.68 12.85
CA ASN A 433 3.76 3.46 13.12
C ASN A 433 3.70 2.55 11.90
#